data_06b15a9884be5f2723f5b3b6e4e58016
#
_entry.id   06b15a9884be5f2723f5b3b6e4e58016
#
_cell.length_a   1.000
_cell.length_b   1.000
_cell.length_c   1.000
_cell.angle_alpha   90.00
_cell.angle_beta   90.00
_cell.angle_gamma   90.00
#
_symmetry.space_group_name_H-M   'P 1'
#
loop_
_entity.id
_entity.type
_entity.pdbx_description
1 polymer ?
#
loop_
_entity_poly.entity_id
_entity_poly.type
_entity_poly.pdbx_seq_one_letter_code
_entity_poly.pdbx_strand_id
1 'polypeptide(L)'
;MRLVCISDTHSMHRQIDVPEGDILIHSGDCLGVGTLEELEDLDNWFAEQPHAHKILIAGNHDWCFQDEPAEARALIRHAHYLQDSPLELEGLKFWGSPWTPVFFNWAFNLERGSAIAARWDQIPDDTDVLITHGPPAGI
;
A
#
# COMPACT_ATOMS: atom_id res chain seq x y z
N MET A 1 -19.33 -3.96 -8.50
CA MET A 1 -17.85 -3.90 -8.41
C MET A 1 -17.39 -4.64 -7.17
N ARG A 2 -16.35 -5.46 -7.32
CA ARG A 2 -15.74 -6.22 -6.22
C ARG A 2 -14.32 -5.72 -5.96
N LEU A 3 -14.08 -5.20 -4.75
CA LEU A 3 -12.75 -4.88 -4.26
C LEU A 3 -12.23 -6.09 -3.47
N VAL A 4 -11.02 -6.52 -3.80
CA VAL A 4 -10.32 -7.60 -3.08
C VAL A 4 -9.19 -6.97 -2.29
N CYS A 5 -9.24 -7.10 -0.97
CA CYS A 5 -8.26 -6.48 -0.08
C CYS A 5 -7.38 -7.55 0.57
N ILE A 6 -6.07 -7.36 0.47
CA ILE A 6 -5.06 -8.19 1.13
C ILE A 6 -4.06 -7.30 1.84
N SER A 7 -3.33 -7.83 2.81
CA SER A 7 -2.24 -7.15 3.49
C SER A 7 -1.27 -8.14 4.10
N ASP A 8 -0.11 -7.64 4.54
CA ASP A 8 0.82 -8.39 5.38
C ASP A 8 1.25 -9.73 4.78
N THR A 9 1.49 -9.76 3.48
CA THR A 9 1.92 -10.98 2.79
C THR A 9 3.41 -11.29 2.98
N HIS A 10 4.22 -10.30 3.36
CA HIS A 10 5.65 -10.46 3.70
C HIS A 10 6.39 -11.37 2.71
N SER A 11 6.29 -11.05 1.42
CA SER A 11 6.88 -11.82 0.29
C SER A 11 6.33 -13.24 0.11
N MET A 12 5.28 -13.62 0.85
CA MET A 12 4.61 -14.92 0.69
C MET A 12 3.34 -14.82 -0.18
N HIS A 13 3.25 -13.79 -1.02
CA HIS A 13 2.09 -13.55 -1.89
C HIS A 13 1.78 -14.72 -2.84
N ARG A 14 2.79 -15.51 -3.22
CA ARG A 14 2.57 -16.68 -4.08
C ARG A 14 1.96 -17.89 -3.35
N GLN A 15 1.84 -17.82 -2.02
CA GLN A 15 1.28 -18.88 -1.18
C GLN A 15 -0.17 -18.66 -0.80
N ILE A 16 -0.77 -17.54 -1.22
CA ILE A 16 -2.16 -17.22 -0.93
C ILE A 16 -3.04 -17.37 -2.18
N ASP A 17 -4.28 -17.76 -1.97
CA ASP A 17 -5.30 -17.77 -3.00
C ASP A 17 -6.03 -16.43 -2.98
N VAL A 18 -5.88 -15.64 -4.04
CA VAL A 18 -6.53 -14.34 -4.17
C VAL A 18 -7.86 -14.52 -4.90
N PRO A 19 -8.98 -14.12 -4.28
CA PRO A 19 -10.28 -14.20 -4.94
C PRO A 19 -10.34 -13.34 -6.21
N GLU A 20 -11.19 -13.73 -7.14
CA GLU A 20 -11.50 -12.91 -8.32
C GLU A 20 -12.19 -11.61 -7.90
N GLY A 21 -11.92 -10.54 -8.64
CA GLY A 21 -12.53 -9.23 -8.42
C GLY A 21 -12.08 -8.23 -9.46
N ASP A 22 -12.57 -7.00 -9.32
CA ASP A 22 -12.28 -5.94 -10.26
C ASP A 22 -10.99 -5.19 -9.90
N ILE A 23 -10.80 -4.92 -8.62
CA ILE A 23 -9.64 -4.18 -8.10
C ILE A 23 -9.02 -4.97 -6.96
N LEU A 24 -7.72 -5.26 -7.07
CA LEU A 24 -6.92 -5.86 -5.99
C LEU A 24 -6.19 -4.75 -5.24
N ILE A 25 -6.39 -4.69 -3.93
CA ILE A 25 -5.77 -3.70 -3.04
C ILE A 25 -4.85 -4.42 -2.07
N HIS A 26 -3.58 -4.00 -2.02
CA HIS A 26 -2.63 -4.45 -1.01
C HIS A 26 -2.36 -3.31 -0.02
N SER A 27 -2.73 -3.51 1.24
CA SER A 27 -2.69 -2.47 2.28
C SER A 27 -1.37 -2.45 3.08
N GLY A 28 -0.26 -2.83 2.45
CA GLY A 28 1.07 -2.72 3.04
C GLY A 28 1.62 -4.00 3.65
N ASP A 29 2.89 -3.94 4.07
CA ASP A 29 3.70 -5.09 4.51
C ASP A 29 3.71 -6.19 3.43
N CYS A 30 3.96 -5.76 2.21
CA CYS A 30 4.02 -6.65 1.06
C CYS A 30 5.36 -7.39 0.97
N LEU A 31 6.41 -6.86 1.60
CA LEU A 31 7.76 -7.39 1.56
C LEU A 31 8.17 -7.99 2.90
N GLY A 32 9.21 -8.84 2.87
CA GLY A 32 9.75 -9.44 4.09
C GLY A 32 10.65 -8.48 4.87
N VAL A 33 11.74 -8.05 4.22
CA VAL A 33 12.69 -7.10 4.79
C VAL A 33 12.78 -5.79 3.98
N GLY A 34 12.02 -5.68 2.92
CA GLY A 34 11.89 -4.43 2.15
C GLY A 34 12.97 -4.21 1.10
N THR A 35 13.47 -5.27 0.45
CA THR A 35 14.47 -5.15 -0.61
C THR A 35 13.85 -4.87 -1.96
N LEU A 36 14.64 -4.29 -2.88
CA LEU A 36 14.21 -4.07 -4.26
C LEU A 36 13.95 -5.40 -5.00
N GLU A 37 14.72 -6.43 -4.69
CA GLU A 37 14.53 -7.76 -5.27
C GLU A 37 13.18 -8.37 -4.87
N GLU A 38 12.79 -8.22 -3.60
CA GLU A 38 11.48 -8.66 -3.15
C GLU A 38 10.36 -7.89 -3.88
N LEU A 39 10.57 -6.59 -4.08
CA LEU A 39 9.59 -5.74 -4.77
C LEU A 39 9.44 -6.13 -6.25
N GLU A 40 10.53 -6.46 -6.93
CA GLU A 40 10.48 -6.92 -8.32
C GLU A 40 9.66 -8.21 -8.45
N ASP A 41 9.83 -9.15 -7.53
CA ASP A 41 9.04 -10.39 -7.52
C ASP A 41 7.55 -10.09 -7.27
N LEU A 42 7.25 -9.16 -6.37
CA LEU A 42 5.87 -8.73 -6.11
C LEU A 42 5.23 -8.12 -7.37
N ASP A 43 5.94 -7.25 -8.07
CA ASP A 43 5.41 -6.64 -9.29
C ASP A 43 5.16 -7.68 -10.39
N ASN A 44 6.04 -8.66 -10.52
CA ASN A 44 5.84 -9.79 -11.43
C ASN A 44 4.58 -10.59 -11.05
N TRP A 45 4.35 -10.79 -9.77
CA TRP A 45 3.14 -11.45 -9.28
C TRP A 45 1.88 -10.61 -9.55
N PHE A 46 1.93 -9.29 -9.39
CA PHE A 46 0.81 -8.43 -9.78
C PHE A 46 0.47 -8.58 -11.26
N ALA A 47 1.47 -8.72 -12.12
CA ALA A 47 1.24 -8.95 -13.56
C ALA A 47 0.48 -10.24 -13.84
N GLU A 48 0.62 -11.25 -12.98
CA GLU A 48 -0.07 -12.55 -13.10
C GLU A 48 -1.53 -12.51 -12.62
N GLN A 49 -1.91 -11.48 -11.82
CA GLN A 49 -3.26 -11.39 -11.27
C GLN A 49 -4.26 -10.90 -12.32
N PRO A 50 -5.48 -11.49 -12.39
CA PRO A 50 -6.46 -11.18 -13.43
C PRO A 50 -7.22 -9.88 -13.19
N HIS A 51 -7.08 -9.26 -12.02
CA HIS A 51 -7.80 -8.03 -11.68
C HIS A 51 -7.46 -6.89 -12.64
N ALA A 52 -8.47 -6.14 -13.09
CA ALA A 52 -8.27 -5.04 -14.03
C ALA A 52 -7.34 -3.95 -13.47
N HIS A 53 -7.43 -3.70 -12.16
CA HIS A 53 -6.58 -2.73 -11.49
C HIS A 53 -5.98 -3.31 -10.22
N LYS A 54 -4.76 -2.90 -9.90
CA LYS A 54 -4.06 -3.27 -8.68
C LYS A 54 -3.59 -1.99 -8.01
N ILE A 55 -3.79 -1.89 -6.70
CA ILE A 55 -3.38 -0.74 -5.89
C ILE A 55 -2.50 -1.25 -4.75
N LEU A 56 -1.42 -0.53 -4.47
CA LEU A 56 -0.46 -0.86 -3.43
C LEU A 56 -0.13 0.37 -2.60
N ILE A 57 -0.11 0.20 -1.28
CA ILE A 57 0.56 1.12 -0.36
C ILE A 57 1.70 0.39 0.35
N ALA A 58 2.66 1.13 0.89
CA ALA A 58 3.70 0.55 1.72
C ALA A 58 3.21 0.34 3.16
N GLY A 59 3.80 -0.65 3.82
CA GLY A 59 3.69 -0.86 5.26
C GLY A 59 5.03 -0.63 5.95
N ASN A 60 5.10 -0.93 7.24
CA ASN A 60 6.28 -0.65 8.05
C ASN A 60 7.47 -1.59 7.80
N HIS A 61 7.28 -2.67 7.07
CA HIS A 61 8.36 -3.56 6.62
C HIS A 61 8.88 -3.24 5.21
N ASP A 62 8.26 -2.30 4.51
CA ASP A 62 8.51 -2.05 3.09
C ASP A 62 9.55 -0.95 2.89
N TRP A 63 10.74 -1.16 3.46
CA TRP A 63 11.81 -0.18 3.59
C TRP A 63 12.26 0.46 2.28
N CYS A 64 12.29 -0.27 1.16
CA CYS A 64 12.77 0.30 -0.10
C CYS A 64 11.96 1.51 -0.56
N PHE A 65 10.67 1.58 -0.23
CA PHE A 65 9.85 2.74 -0.56
C PHE A 65 10.25 4.00 0.22
N GLN A 66 10.84 3.84 1.40
CA GLN A 66 11.35 4.95 2.20
C GLN A 66 12.81 5.27 1.87
N ASP A 67 13.65 4.25 1.74
CA ASP A 67 15.10 4.40 1.62
C ASP A 67 15.55 4.63 0.16
N GLU A 68 14.87 4.01 -0.79
CA GLU A 68 15.19 4.06 -2.22
C GLU A 68 13.91 4.34 -3.04
N PRO A 69 13.22 5.47 -2.78
CA PRO A 69 11.87 5.70 -3.32
C PRO A 69 11.83 5.77 -4.85
N ALA A 70 12.83 6.34 -5.49
CA ALA A 70 12.86 6.45 -6.96
C ALA A 70 13.00 5.07 -7.62
N GLU A 71 13.92 4.26 -7.11
CA GLU A 71 14.16 2.90 -7.58
C GLU A 71 12.96 2.00 -7.33
N ALA A 72 12.39 2.08 -6.11
CA ALA A 72 11.22 1.29 -5.74
C ALA A 72 10.02 1.62 -6.64
N ARG A 73 9.72 2.91 -6.84
CA ARG A 73 8.61 3.32 -7.69
C ARG A 73 8.80 2.90 -9.15
N ALA A 74 10.04 2.92 -9.64
CA ALA A 74 10.36 2.50 -11.01
C ALA A 74 10.13 1.00 -11.23
N LEU A 75 10.22 0.16 -10.20
CA LEU A 75 9.96 -1.27 -10.27
C LEU A 75 8.47 -1.61 -10.31
N ILE A 76 7.60 -0.74 -9.80
CA ILE A 76 6.15 -0.97 -9.82
C ILE A 76 5.58 -0.54 -11.18
N ARG A 77 5.27 -1.53 -12.01
CA ARG A 77 4.76 -1.36 -13.38
C ARG A 77 3.34 -1.90 -13.55
N HIS A 78 2.91 -2.81 -12.68
CA HIS A 78 1.65 -3.54 -12.79
C HIS A 78 0.66 -3.23 -11.67
N ALA A 79 0.96 -2.20 -10.86
CA ALA A 79 0.07 -1.69 -9.82
C ALA A 79 0.22 -0.17 -9.71
N HIS A 80 -0.79 0.47 -9.15
CA HIS A 80 -0.74 1.88 -8.76
C HIS A 80 -0.20 1.97 -7.34
N TYR A 81 0.99 2.53 -7.16
CA TYR A 81 1.55 2.79 -5.85
C TYR A 81 1.08 4.13 -5.32
N LEU A 82 0.44 4.15 -4.14
CA LEU A 82 -0.05 5.37 -3.50
C LEU A 82 0.74 5.65 -2.23
N GLN A 83 1.15 6.91 -2.09
CA GLN A 83 1.79 7.42 -0.87
C GLN A 83 1.35 8.87 -0.70
N ASP A 84 0.40 9.11 0.20
CA ASP A 84 -0.27 10.40 0.41
C ASP A 84 -0.73 10.99 -0.93
N SER A 85 -1.40 10.17 -1.72
CA SER A 85 -1.77 10.53 -3.08
C SER A 85 -3.12 9.95 -3.48
N PRO A 86 -3.83 10.66 -4.38
CA PRO A 86 -5.12 10.23 -4.89
C PRO A 86 -4.99 9.31 -6.11
N LEU A 87 -6.04 8.55 -6.34
CA LEU A 87 -6.23 7.78 -7.57
C LEU A 87 -7.73 7.69 -7.85
N GLU A 88 -8.12 7.86 -9.10
CA GLU A 88 -9.50 7.67 -9.52
C GLU A 88 -9.58 6.51 -10.50
N LEU A 89 -10.37 5.50 -10.16
CA LEU A 89 -10.61 4.31 -10.99
C LEU A 89 -12.09 3.95 -10.92
N GLU A 90 -12.69 3.65 -12.07
CA GLU A 90 -14.06 3.18 -12.15
C GLU A 90 -15.07 4.09 -11.45
N GLY A 91 -14.82 5.40 -11.44
CA GLY A 91 -15.65 6.39 -10.78
C GLY A 91 -15.48 6.48 -9.26
N LEU A 92 -14.56 5.72 -8.68
CA LEU A 92 -14.23 5.77 -7.24
C LEU A 92 -12.95 6.56 -7.01
N LYS A 93 -12.95 7.35 -5.94
CA LYS A 93 -11.81 8.15 -5.50
C LYS A 93 -11.09 7.43 -4.36
N PHE A 94 -9.86 7.02 -4.62
CA PHE A 94 -8.99 6.35 -3.66
C PHE A 94 -7.97 7.33 -3.11
N TRP A 95 -7.57 7.11 -1.87
CA TRP A 95 -6.39 7.74 -1.27
C TRP A 95 -5.59 6.67 -0.54
N GLY A 96 -4.28 6.65 -0.72
CA GLY A 96 -3.39 5.71 -0.06
C GLY A 96 -2.36 6.42 0.80
N SER A 97 -2.11 5.90 2.00
CA SER A 97 -1.14 6.45 2.94
C SER A 97 -0.48 5.35 3.77
N PRO A 98 0.87 5.32 3.85
CA PRO A 98 1.60 4.25 4.53
C PRO A 98 1.79 4.50 6.03
N TRP A 99 1.59 5.72 6.51
CA TRP A 99 2.04 6.17 7.82
C TRP A 99 1.33 5.46 8.96
N THR A 100 2.13 5.03 9.95
CA THR A 100 1.65 4.48 11.22
C THR A 100 2.33 5.18 12.38
N PRO A 101 1.70 5.19 13.58
CA PRO A 101 2.38 5.71 14.78
C PRO A 101 3.69 4.96 15.04
N VAL A 102 4.65 5.66 15.63
CA VAL A 102 5.96 5.08 15.97
C VAL A 102 5.79 3.82 16.82
N PHE A 103 6.37 2.74 16.32
CA PHE A 103 6.49 1.46 17.00
C PHE A 103 7.78 0.80 16.55
N PHE A 104 8.73 0.63 17.48
CA PHE A 104 10.12 0.29 17.16
C PHE A 104 10.73 1.30 16.17
N ASN A 105 11.72 0.90 15.38
CA ASN A 105 12.36 1.72 14.35
C ASN A 105 11.99 1.19 12.96
N TRP A 106 10.69 1.02 12.69
CA TRP A 106 10.22 0.51 11.41
C TRP A 106 9.98 1.64 10.40
N ALA A 107 9.78 1.27 9.14
CA ALA A 107 9.55 2.23 8.08
C ALA A 107 8.21 2.95 8.25
N PHE A 108 8.09 4.13 7.66
CA PHE A 108 6.87 4.94 7.63
C PHE A 108 6.24 5.20 8.99
N ASN A 109 7.07 5.34 10.02
CA ASN A 109 6.62 5.72 11.36
C ASN A 109 6.63 7.24 11.53
N LEU A 110 5.58 7.77 12.14
CA LEU A 110 5.47 9.17 12.55
C LEU A 110 4.96 9.24 13.98
N GLU A 111 5.45 10.25 14.72
CA GLU A 111 4.98 10.51 16.06
C GLU A 111 3.48 10.81 16.06
N ARG A 112 2.78 10.33 17.10
CA ARG A 112 1.39 10.70 17.35
C ARG A 112 1.28 12.20 17.59
N GLY A 113 0.13 12.76 17.28
CA GLY A 113 -0.13 14.19 17.39
C GLY A 113 0.11 14.90 16.07
N SER A 114 0.82 16.03 16.07
CA SER A 114 0.91 16.92 14.89
C SER A 114 1.60 16.30 13.68
N ALA A 115 2.60 15.45 13.89
CA ALA A 115 3.36 14.85 12.79
C ALA A 115 2.48 13.94 11.92
N ILE A 116 1.79 12.97 12.52
CA ILE A 116 0.92 12.08 11.78
C ILE A 116 -0.39 12.76 11.36
N ALA A 117 -0.91 13.66 12.18
CA ALA A 117 -2.11 14.44 11.84
C ALA A 117 -1.94 15.24 10.56
N ALA A 118 -0.74 15.80 10.31
CA ALA A 118 -0.45 16.52 9.07
C ALA A 118 -0.61 15.65 7.82
N ARG A 119 -0.37 14.32 7.94
CA ARG A 119 -0.63 13.38 6.84
C ARG A 119 -2.12 13.15 6.65
N TRP A 120 -2.85 12.97 7.75
CA TRP A 120 -4.31 12.76 7.71
C TRP A 120 -5.05 13.99 7.17
N ASP A 121 -4.55 15.19 7.46
CA ASP A 121 -5.12 16.45 6.97
C ASP A 121 -5.04 16.59 5.44
N GLN A 122 -4.18 15.83 4.77
CA GLN A 122 -4.08 15.83 3.31
C GLN A 122 -5.18 15.01 2.64
N ILE A 123 -5.87 14.13 3.37
CA ILE A 123 -6.89 13.24 2.81
C ILE A 123 -8.08 14.09 2.34
N PRO A 124 -8.44 14.02 1.04
CA PRO A 124 -9.60 14.77 0.54
C PRO A 124 -10.91 14.30 1.18
N ASP A 125 -11.80 15.25 1.48
CA ASP A 125 -13.10 14.95 2.09
C ASP A 125 -14.01 14.11 1.19
N ASP A 126 -13.77 14.11 -0.12
CA ASP A 126 -14.54 13.35 -1.10
C ASP A 126 -13.93 11.98 -1.44
N THR A 127 -13.03 11.48 -0.60
CA THR A 127 -12.45 10.14 -0.75
C THR A 127 -13.49 9.05 -0.52
N ASP A 128 -13.67 8.17 -1.51
CA ASP A 128 -14.59 7.04 -1.39
C ASP A 128 -13.94 5.85 -0.68
N VAL A 129 -12.66 5.58 -0.97
CA VAL A 129 -11.89 4.47 -0.39
C VAL A 129 -10.56 4.97 0.14
N LEU A 130 -10.39 4.88 1.44
CA LEU A 130 -9.14 5.21 2.13
C LEU A 130 -8.36 3.92 2.41
N ILE A 131 -7.11 3.87 1.95
CA ILE A 131 -6.21 2.73 2.15
C ILE A 131 -5.10 3.15 3.10
N THR A 132 -5.03 2.51 4.26
CA THR A 132 -3.99 2.75 5.27
C THR A 132 -3.44 1.42 5.76
N HIS A 133 -2.18 1.43 6.24
CA HIS A 133 -1.59 0.22 6.80
C HIS A 133 -2.06 -0.03 8.23
N GLY A 134 -2.17 1.02 9.05
CA GLY A 134 -2.69 0.92 10.41
C GLY A 134 -4.21 1.07 10.48
N PRO A 135 -4.87 0.48 11.50
CA PRO A 135 -6.30 0.65 11.68
C PRO A 135 -6.64 2.05 12.22
N PRO A 136 -7.90 2.49 12.07
CA PRO A 136 -8.34 3.72 12.71
C PRO A 136 -8.32 3.60 14.23
N ALA A 137 -8.26 4.77 14.92
CA ALA A 137 -8.26 4.80 16.38
C ALA A 137 -9.52 4.14 16.95
N GLY A 138 -9.36 3.36 18.02
CA GLY A 138 -10.48 2.69 18.70
C GLY A 138 -10.84 1.30 18.16
N ILE A 139 -10.06 0.78 17.23
CA ILE A 139 -10.22 -0.58 16.70
C ILE A 139 -9.01 -1.43 17.09
#